data_c9bd38d77081e2bef1bf479237c63b0c
#
_entry.id   c9bd38d77081e2bef1bf479237c63b0c
#
_cell.length_a   1.000
_cell.length_b   1.000
_cell.length_c   1.000
_cell.angle_alpha   90.00
_cell.angle_beta   90.00
_cell.angle_gamma   90.00
#
_symmetry.space_group_name_H-M   'P 1'
#
loop_
_entity.id
_entity.type
_entity.pdbx_description
1 polymer ?
#
loop_
_entity_poly.entity_id
_entity_poly.type
_entity_poly.pdbx_seq_one_letter_code
_entity_poly.pdbx_strand_id
1 'polypeptide(L)'
;MRAAVRQPVSYGDVWEFWLQNPELAASVDFVTIHLLPYWENQPSGIDGAIEAVAHAHAAIARAFPGKRILIGETGWPSEGRQRETAVPSRVNQARFIRGFVHMAEQQGWHYNLIEAFDQPWKRESEGAVGGYWGLFDANR
;
A
#
# COMPACT_ATOMS: atom_id res chain seq x y z
N MET A 1 -9.41 20.39 11.54
CA MET A 1 -9.26 19.08 12.22
C MET A 1 -8.00 19.05 13.09
N ARG A 2 -6.81 19.32 12.58
CA ARG A 2 -5.53 19.30 13.33
C ARG A 2 -5.56 20.14 14.62
N ALA A 3 -6.17 21.31 14.60
CA ALA A 3 -6.30 22.17 15.79
C ALA A 3 -7.31 21.65 16.84
N ALA A 4 -8.11 20.66 16.53
CA ALA A 4 -9.16 20.12 17.40
C ALA A 4 -8.76 18.85 18.15
N VAL A 5 -7.59 18.28 17.85
CA VAL A 5 -7.12 17.02 18.46
C VAL A 5 -5.65 17.15 18.88
N ARG A 6 -5.24 16.38 19.90
CA ARG A 6 -3.83 16.35 20.37
C ARG A 6 -3.00 15.29 19.65
N GLN A 7 -3.65 14.31 19.04
CA GLN A 7 -3.00 13.22 18.33
C GLN A 7 -2.45 13.73 16.99
N PRO A 8 -1.35 13.17 16.49
CA PRO A 8 -0.88 13.43 15.15
C PRO A 8 -1.94 13.05 14.12
N VAL A 9 -2.15 13.92 13.14
CA VAL A 9 -3.15 13.76 12.09
C VAL A 9 -2.47 13.52 10.75
N SER A 10 -2.96 12.58 9.99
CA SER A 10 -2.58 12.33 8.61
C SER A 10 -3.81 12.20 7.72
N TYR A 11 -3.57 12.17 6.43
CA TYR A 11 -4.51 11.82 5.38
C TYR A 11 -3.90 10.67 4.57
N GLY A 12 -4.68 9.63 4.28
CA GLY A 12 -4.21 8.47 3.52
C GLY A 12 -4.80 8.47 2.11
N ASP A 13 -3.93 8.33 1.10
CA ASP A 13 -4.33 8.18 -0.29
C ASP A 13 -3.21 7.51 -1.09
N VAL A 14 -3.47 7.20 -2.37
CA VAL A 14 -2.45 6.72 -3.31
C VAL A 14 -1.33 7.75 -3.45
N TRP A 15 -0.14 7.26 -3.71
CA TRP A 15 1.06 8.10 -3.69
C TRP A 15 1.05 9.21 -4.77
N GLU A 16 0.43 8.96 -5.93
CA GLU A 16 0.30 9.97 -6.99
C GLU A 16 -0.60 11.14 -6.57
N PHE A 17 -1.64 10.87 -5.78
CA PHE A 17 -2.53 11.91 -5.26
C PHE A 17 -1.75 12.94 -4.44
N TRP A 18 -0.80 12.48 -3.61
CA TRP A 18 0.06 13.36 -2.83
C TRP A 18 0.95 14.26 -3.70
N LEU A 19 1.48 13.71 -4.81
CA LEU A 19 2.30 14.48 -5.75
C LEU A 19 1.48 15.52 -6.53
N GLN A 20 0.20 15.23 -6.76
CA GLN A 20 -0.72 16.15 -7.44
C GLN A 20 -1.28 17.24 -6.51
N ASN A 21 -1.25 17.02 -5.18
CA ASN A 21 -1.81 17.93 -4.18
C ASN A 21 -0.79 18.21 -3.05
N PRO A 22 0.39 18.75 -3.38
CA PRO A 22 1.49 18.88 -2.40
C PRO A 22 1.17 19.82 -1.23
N GLU A 23 0.25 20.75 -1.43
CA GLU A 23 -0.20 21.70 -0.39
C GLU A 23 -0.84 21.00 0.82
N LEU A 24 -1.41 19.82 0.66
CA LEU A 24 -2.01 19.05 1.75
C LEU A 24 -0.99 18.67 2.83
N ALA A 25 0.29 18.55 2.47
CA ALA A 25 1.34 18.24 3.42
C ALA A 25 1.48 19.28 4.55
N ALA A 26 1.08 20.54 4.30
CA ALA A 26 1.05 21.58 5.33
C ALA A 26 -0.05 21.33 6.38
N SER A 27 -1.10 20.60 6.03
CA SER A 27 -2.28 20.34 6.86
C SER A 27 -2.17 19.08 7.72
N VAL A 28 -1.11 18.26 7.55
CA VAL A 28 -0.91 17.00 8.24
C VAL A 28 0.41 16.95 9.00
N ASP A 29 0.51 16.08 10.00
CA ASP A 29 1.72 15.88 10.78
C ASP A 29 2.70 14.90 10.10
N PHE A 30 2.18 13.95 9.35
CA PHE A 30 2.92 12.99 8.54
C PHE A 30 2.12 12.62 7.28
N VAL A 31 2.80 12.12 6.26
CA VAL A 31 2.20 11.69 4.98
C VAL A 31 1.87 10.21 5.06
N THR A 32 0.64 9.83 4.70
CA THR A 32 0.24 8.42 4.60
C THR A 32 -0.04 8.08 3.15
N ILE A 33 0.69 7.10 2.62
CA ILE A 33 0.59 6.67 1.21
C ILE A 33 0.12 5.22 1.11
N HIS A 34 -0.66 4.92 0.07
CA HIS A 34 -1.05 3.56 -0.28
C HIS A 34 -0.21 3.10 -1.46
N LEU A 35 0.44 1.95 -1.34
CA LEU A 35 1.35 1.37 -2.32
C LEU A 35 0.89 -0.06 -2.64
N LEU A 36 0.09 -0.19 -3.67
CA LEU A 36 -0.57 -1.43 -4.07
C LEU A 36 -0.23 -1.78 -5.52
N PRO A 37 0.92 -2.41 -5.80
CA PRO A 37 1.41 -2.65 -7.16
C PRO A 37 0.42 -3.37 -8.09
N TYR A 38 -0.48 -4.15 -7.50
CA TYR A 38 -1.57 -4.78 -8.25
C TYR A 38 -2.60 -3.75 -8.76
N TRP A 39 -2.90 -2.70 -7.96
CA TRP A 39 -3.93 -1.70 -8.29
C TRP A 39 -3.41 -0.50 -9.10
N GLU A 40 -2.10 -0.37 -9.26
CA GLU A 40 -1.52 0.72 -10.02
C GLU A 40 -2.09 0.81 -11.45
N ASN A 41 -2.03 2.02 -12.06
CA ASN A 41 -2.43 2.22 -13.44
C ASN A 41 -1.60 1.37 -14.42
N GLN A 42 -0.35 1.09 -14.07
CA GLN A 42 0.53 0.14 -14.74
C GLN A 42 0.93 -0.94 -13.73
N PRO A 43 0.13 -2.01 -13.59
CA PRO A 43 0.38 -3.04 -12.61
C PRO A 43 1.72 -3.74 -12.83
N SER A 44 2.53 -3.80 -11.80
CA SER A 44 3.81 -4.51 -11.83
C SER A 44 3.61 -6.00 -11.61
N GLY A 45 4.31 -6.84 -12.38
CA GLY A 45 4.45 -8.24 -12.02
C GLY A 45 5.23 -8.40 -10.71
N ILE A 46 5.12 -9.59 -10.11
CA ILE A 46 5.72 -9.85 -8.78
C ILE A 46 7.22 -9.57 -8.74
N ASP A 47 7.93 -9.78 -9.84
CA ASP A 47 9.39 -9.57 -9.91
C ASP A 47 9.79 -8.09 -9.86
N GLY A 48 8.92 -7.18 -10.32
CA GLY A 48 9.13 -5.73 -10.28
C GLY A 48 8.38 -5.01 -9.15
N ALA A 49 7.49 -5.71 -8.44
CA ALA A 49 6.58 -5.08 -7.49
C ALA A 49 7.29 -4.38 -6.32
N ILE A 50 8.36 -4.97 -5.81
CA ILE A 50 9.13 -4.41 -4.69
C ILE A 50 9.90 -3.16 -5.12
N GLU A 51 10.47 -3.18 -6.32
CA GLU A 51 11.15 -2.02 -6.90
C GLU A 51 10.16 -0.86 -7.17
N ALA A 52 8.95 -1.19 -7.65
CA ALA A 52 7.89 -0.19 -7.85
C ALA A 52 7.50 0.49 -6.52
N VAL A 53 7.34 -0.28 -5.45
CA VAL A 53 7.09 0.26 -4.10
C VAL A 53 8.25 1.16 -3.63
N ALA A 54 9.49 0.73 -3.82
CA ALA A 54 10.67 1.53 -3.46
C ALA A 54 10.72 2.84 -4.24
N HIS A 55 10.43 2.79 -5.53
CA HIS A 55 10.39 3.97 -6.40
C HIS A 55 9.34 4.99 -5.94
N ALA A 56 8.11 4.53 -5.68
CA ALA A 56 7.02 5.38 -5.22
C ALA A 56 7.32 6.01 -3.85
N HIS A 57 7.82 5.22 -2.89
CA HIS A 57 8.24 5.74 -1.58
C HIS A 57 9.34 6.81 -1.73
N ALA A 58 10.35 6.56 -2.55
CA ALA A 58 11.42 7.51 -2.78
C ALA A 58 10.93 8.80 -3.47
N ALA A 59 9.93 8.72 -4.37
CA ALA A 59 9.32 9.88 -4.96
C ALA A 59 8.64 10.78 -3.92
N ILE A 60 7.89 10.18 -3.00
CA ILE A 60 7.25 10.89 -1.88
C ILE A 60 8.29 11.47 -0.93
N ALA A 61 9.33 10.75 -0.58
CA ALA A 61 10.39 11.26 0.29
C ALA A 61 11.10 12.49 -0.31
N ARG A 62 11.31 12.51 -1.62
CA ARG A 62 11.85 13.68 -2.34
C ARG A 62 10.89 14.86 -2.39
N ALA A 63 9.60 14.59 -2.59
CA ALA A 63 8.58 15.64 -2.68
C ALA A 63 8.28 16.31 -1.33
N PHE A 64 8.41 15.57 -0.22
CA PHE A 64 8.06 16.03 1.12
C PHE A 64 9.24 15.89 2.10
N PRO A 65 10.35 16.61 1.88
CA PRO A 65 11.54 16.49 2.73
C PRO A 65 11.23 16.83 4.19
N GLY A 66 11.70 15.98 5.09
CA GLY A 66 11.47 16.14 6.53
C GLY A 66 10.11 15.68 7.06
N LYS A 67 9.16 15.29 6.20
CA LYS A 67 7.93 14.64 6.64
C LYS A 67 8.18 13.15 6.91
N ARG A 68 7.62 12.66 8.01
CA ARG A 68 7.52 11.21 8.22
C ARG A 68 6.54 10.63 7.21
N ILE A 69 6.84 9.44 6.73
CA ILE A 69 6.01 8.70 5.79
C ILE A 69 5.52 7.43 6.48
N LEU A 70 4.22 7.17 6.38
CA LEU A 70 3.59 5.91 6.73
C LEU A 70 3.07 5.26 5.45
N ILE A 71 3.44 4.04 5.16
CA ILE A 71 2.75 3.23 4.17
C ILE A 71 1.47 2.72 4.84
N GLY A 72 0.34 3.38 4.54
CA GLY A 72 -0.95 3.09 5.16
C GLY A 72 -1.55 1.78 4.68
N GLU A 73 -1.29 1.43 3.42
CA GLU A 73 -1.73 0.16 2.83
C GLU A 73 -0.66 -0.35 1.86
N THR A 74 -0.32 -1.63 2.01
CA THR A 74 0.43 -2.39 1.01
C THR A 74 0.11 -3.87 1.14
N GLY A 75 0.15 -4.59 0.02
CA GLY A 75 -0.19 -6.01 -0.01
C GLY A 75 -0.21 -6.56 -1.42
N TRP A 76 -0.57 -7.84 -1.54
CA TRP A 76 -0.74 -8.55 -2.80
C TRP A 76 -1.89 -9.56 -2.66
N PRO A 77 -2.83 -9.61 -3.62
CA PRO A 77 -3.96 -10.53 -3.52
C PRO A 77 -3.54 -11.97 -3.76
N SER A 78 -4.15 -12.89 -3.00
CA SER A 78 -3.88 -14.33 -3.11
C SER A 78 -4.66 -15.02 -4.22
N GLU A 79 -5.78 -14.42 -4.65
CA GLU A 79 -6.67 -14.94 -5.71
C GLU A 79 -7.33 -13.76 -6.43
N GLY A 80 -7.93 -14.04 -7.58
CA GLY A 80 -8.69 -13.06 -8.33
C GLY A 80 -8.21 -12.87 -9.77
N ARG A 81 -8.70 -11.84 -10.42
CA ARG A 81 -8.38 -11.54 -11.82
C ARG A 81 -6.93 -11.05 -11.94
N GLN A 82 -6.21 -11.58 -12.92
CA GLN A 82 -4.92 -11.01 -13.34
C GLN A 82 -5.14 -9.63 -13.97
N ARG A 83 -4.25 -8.68 -13.61
CA ARG A 83 -4.15 -7.37 -14.25
C ARG A 83 -2.78 -7.25 -14.92
N GLU A 84 -2.76 -7.25 -16.24
CA GLU A 84 -1.53 -7.25 -17.04
C GLU A 84 -0.52 -8.31 -16.56
N THR A 85 0.61 -7.87 -15.98
CA THR A 85 1.65 -8.76 -15.43
C THR A 85 1.44 -9.09 -13.94
N ALA A 86 0.49 -8.43 -13.28
CA ALA A 86 0.17 -8.68 -11.87
C ALA A 86 -0.76 -9.88 -11.73
N VAL A 87 -0.20 -11.01 -11.32
CA VAL A 87 -0.91 -12.29 -11.16
C VAL A 87 -1.20 -12.55 -9.68
N PRO A 88 -2.48 -12.49 -9.24
CA PRO A 88 -2.88 -12.92 -7.90
C PRO A 88 -2.58 -14.40 -7.70
N SER A 89 -1.87 -14.73 -6.65
CA SER A 89 -1.68 -16.11 -6.18
C SER A 89 -1.09 -16.11 -4.78
N ARG A 90 -1.32 -17.17 -4.01
CA ARG A 90 -0.71 -17.35 -2.68
C ARG A 90 0.82 -17.33 -2.73
N VAL A 91 1.41 -17.86 -3.79
CA VAL A 91 2.87 -17.84 -3.98
C VAL A 91 3.37 -16.40 -4.17
N ASN A 92 2.72 -15.64 -5.05
CA ASN A 92 3.09 -14.25 -5.31
C ASN A 92 2.81 -13.36 -4.09
N GLN A 93 1.71 -13.57 -3.38
CA GLN A 93 1.44 -12.90 -2.10
C GLN A 93 2.59 -13.15 -1.11
N ALA A 94 2.98 -14.39 -0.89
CA ALA A 94 4.06 -14.74 0.02
C ALA A 94 5.42 -14.16 -0.43
N ARG A 95 5.69 -14.10 -1.73
CA ARG A 95 6.89 -13.44 -2.29
C ARG A 95 6.87 -11.94 -2.04
N PHE A 96 5.73 -11.29 -2.32
CA PHE A 96 5.56 -9.86 -2.08
C PHE A 96 5.77 -9.51 -0.61
N ILE A 97 5.03 -10.16 0.28
CA ILE A 97 5.10 -9.88 1.72
C ILE A 97 6.52 -10.03 2.25
N ARG A 98 7.22 -11.14 1.93
CA ARG A 98 8.60 -11.33 2.38
C ARG A 98 9.56 -10.28 1.82
N GLY A 99 9.46 -9.98 0.53
CA GLY A 99 10.33 -8.98 -0.11
C GLY A 99 10.08 -7.57 0.44
N PHE A 100 8.81 -7.21 0.61
CA PHE A 100 8.40 -5.92 1.16
C PHE A 100 8.86 -5.75 2.61
N VAL A 101 8.57 -6.71 3.48
CA VAL A 101 8.97 -6.64 4.91
C VAL A 101 10.49 -6.53 5.03
N HIS A 102 11.23 -7.35 4.30
CA HIS A 102 12.70 -7.30 4.30
C HIS A 102 13.21 -5.90 3.91
N MET A 103 12.68 -5.30 2.84
CA MET A 103 13.06 -3.96 2.43
C MET A 103 12.64 -2.91 3.45
N ALA A 104 11.41 -2.97 3.94
CA ALA A 104 10.88 -2.01 4.90
C ALA A 104 11.71 -1.98 6.19
N GLU A 105 12.11 -3.14 6.69
CA GLU A 105 13.00 -3.26 7.86
C GLU A 105 14.37 -2.65 7.59
N GLN A 106 14.99 -2.91 6.44
CA GLN A 106 16.27 -2.33 6.06
C GLN A 106 16.22 -0.81 5.92
N GLN A 107 15.10 -0.27 5.45
CA GLN A 107 14.90 1.16 5.23
C GLN A 107 14.31 1.90 6.45
N GLY A 108 13.90 1.18 7.49
CA GLY A 108 13.23 1.75 8.66
C GLY A 108 11.85 2.33 8.33
N TRP A 109 11.13 1.76 7.38
CA TRP A 109 9.81 2.23 7.00
C TRP A 109 8.73 1.83 8.01
N HIS A 110 7.77 2.71 8.22
CA HIS A 110 6.54 2.39 8.95
C HIS A 110 5.45 1.99 7.96
N TYR A 111 4.76 0.88 8.24
CA TYR A 111 3.77 0.35 7.30
C TYR A 111 2.65 -0.43 7.99
N ASN A 112 1.53 -0.57 7.26
CA ASN A 112 0.47 -1.54 7.52
C ASN A 112 0.35 -2.48 6.32
N LEU A 113 0.32 -3.78 6.60
CA LEU A 113 -0.02 -4.78 5.58
C LEU A 113 -1.55 -4.91 5.49
N ILE A 114 -2.09 -4.86 4.30
CA ILE A 114 -3.47 -5.24 4.07
C ILE A 114 -3.51 -6.65 3.49
N GLU A 115 -4.28 -7.50 4.08
CA GLU A 115 -4.95 -7.35 5.36
C GLU A 115 -4.79 -8.62 6.20
N ALA A 116 -5.19 -8.61 7.46
CA ALA A 116 -4.98 -9.79 8.30
C ALA A 116 -5.80 -10.99 7.82
N PHE A 117 -7.09 -10.78 7.51
CA PHE A 117 -8.00 -11.84 7.08
C PHE A 117 -8.69 -11.49 5.77
N ASP A 118 -8.97 -12.49 4.96
CA ASP A 118 -9.80 -12.33 3.78
C ASP A 118 -11.16 -11.73 4.14
N GLN A 119 -11.64 -10.79 3.32
CA GLN A 119 -12.90 -10.07 3.53
C GLN A 119 -13.86 -10.30 2.35
N PRO A 120 -14.62 -11.40 2.34
CA PRO A 120 -15.46 -11.80 1.20
C PRO A 120 -16.47 -10.74 0.74
N TRP A 121 -16.93 -9.87 1.64
CA TRP A 121 -17.88 -8.80 1.33
C TRP A 121 -17.29 -7.71 0.41
N LYS A 122 -15.97 -7.53 0.38
CA LYS A 122 -15.32 -6.56 -0.52
C LYS A 122 -15.44 -6.93 -2.00
N ARG A 123 -15.82 -8.18 -2.30
CA ARG A 123 -16.05 -8.61 -3.70
C ARG A 123 -17.14 -7.83 -4.42
N GLU A 124 -18.11 -7.28 -3.69
CA GLU A 124 -19.19 -6.47 -4.26
C GLU A 124 -18.66 -5.13 -4.80
N SER A 125 -17.71 -4.51 -4.14
CA SER A 125 -17.16 -3.19 -4.50
C SER A 125 -15.87 -3.25 -5.30
N GLU A 126 -15.02 -4.24 -5.05
CA GLU A 126 -13.66 -4.35 -5.61
C GLU A 126 -13.51 -5.50 -6.63
N GLY A 127 -14.61 -6.22 -6.92
CA GLY A 127 -14.58 -7.43 -7.72
C GLY A 127 -14.01 -8.62 -6.95
N ALA A 128 -13.86 -9.77 -7.63
CA ALA A 128 -13.47 -11.02 -6.97
C ALA A 128 -12.18 -10.88 -6.12
N VAL A 129 -11.22 -10.10 -6.59
CA VAL A 129 -9.93 -9.88 -5.94
C VAL A 129 -10.06 -9.22 -4.56
N GLY A 130 -11.06 -8.37 -4.36
CA GLY A 130 -11.27 -7.65 -3.09
C GLY A 130 -11.45 -8.58 -1.89
N GLY A 131 -11.91 -9.81 -2.12
CA GLY A 131 -12.08 -10.81 -1.07
C GLY A 131 -10.82 -11.59 -0.68
N TYR A 132 -9.66 -11.33 -1.29
CA TYR A 132 -8.48 -12.20 -1.20
C TYR A 132 -7.17 -11.45 -0.89
N TRP A 133 -7.24 -10.44 -0.03
CA TRP A 133 -6.07 -9.69 0.42
C TRP A 133 -5.51 -10.18 1.75
N GLY A 134 -6.24 -11.06 2.43
CA GLY A 134 -5.86 -11.57 3.74
C GLY A 134 -4.56 -12.39 3.72
N LEU A 135 -3.76 -12.22 4.77
CA LEU A 135 -2.65 -13.13 5.09
C LEU A 135 -3.19 -14.48 5.57
N PHE A 136 -4.39 -14.46 6.13
CA PHE A 136 -5.16 -15.63 6.57
C PHE A 136 -6.50 -15.65 5.84
N ASP A 137 -7.02 -16.86 5.61
CA ASP A 137 -8.36 -16.98 5.06
C ASP A 137 -9.45 -16.56 6.08
N ALA A 138 -10.67 -16.32 5.59
CA ALA A 138 -11.77 -15.79 6.42
C ALA A 138 -12.22 -16.74 7.55
N ASN A 139 -11.78 -17.99 7.54
CA ASN A 139 -12.25 -19.04 8.46
C ASN A 139 -11.19 -19.44 9.49
N ARG A 140 -10.08 -18.73 9.61
CA ARG A 140 -8.97 -19.05 10.53
C ARG A 140 -8.67 -17.92 11.47
#